data_475fed219727ebee9f029674f370109c
#
_entry.id   475fed219727ebee9f029674f370109c
#
_cell.length_a   1.000
_cell.length_b   1.000
_cell.length_c   1.000
_cell.angle_alpha   90.00
_cell.angle_beta   90.00
_cell.angle_gamma   90.00
#
_symmetry.space_group_name_H-M   'P 1'
#
loop_
_entity.id
_entity.type
_entity.pdbx_description
1 polymer ?
#
loop_
_entity_poly.entity_id
_entity_poly.type
_entity_poly.pdbx_seq_one_letter_code
_entity_poly.pdbx_strand_id
1 'polypeptide(L)' 'PVKYARAVDVNSAANCIRWYGEAVDKVYDEIAPTADTALALITREPVGVVGVIVPWNYPMIMAAWKIAPALAAGNSV' A
#
# COMPACT_ATOMS: atom_id res chain seq x y z
N PRO A 1 21.12 -1.54 -15.76
CA PRO A 1 21.89 -2.79 -15.99
C PRO A 1 21.26 -3.98 -15.27
N VAL A 2 21.33 -5.14 -15.86
CA VAL A 2 20.73 -6.37 -15.33
C VAL A 2 21.28 -6.72 -13.95
N LYS A 3 22.58 -6.56 -13.73
CA LYS A 3 23.22 -6.84 -12.46
C LYS A 3 22.62 -5.98 -11.33
N TYR A 4 22.42 -4.71 -11.60
CA TYR A 4 21.86 -3.77 -10.60
C TYR A 4 20.38 -4.02 -10.33
N ALA A 5 19.61 -4.27 -11.39
CA ALA A 5 18.20 -4.60 -11.25
C ALA A 5 18.00 -5.88 -10.41
N ARG A 6 18.81 -6.91 -10.68
CA ARG A 6 18.74 -8.17 -9.92
C ARG A 6 19.16 -8.00 -8.45
N ALA A 7 20.21 -7.22 -8.19
CA ALA A 7 20.76 -7.09 -6.84
C ALA A 7 19.91 -6.20 -5.93
N VAL A 8 19.30 -5.16 -6.45
CA VAL A 8 18.66 -4.12 -5.66
C VAL A 8 17.19 -3.93 -6.03
N ASP A 9 16.91 -3.53 -7.26
CA ASP A 9 15.59 -2.99 -7.64
C ASP A 9 14.50 -4.07 -7.59
N VAL A 10 14.70 -5.18 -8.27
CA VAL A 10 13.71 -6.26 -8.35
C VAL A 10 13.46 -6.90 -6.97
N ASN A 11 14.52 -7.18 -6.23
CA ASN A 11 14.41 -7.80 -4.90
C ASN A 11 13.70 -6.88 -3.92
N SER A 12 14.04 -5.60 -3.93
CA SER A 12 13.39 -4.62 -3.05
C SER A 12 11.93 -4.41 -3.41
N ALA A 13 11.60 -4.38 -4.70
CA ALA A 13 10.22 -4.28 -5.16
C ALA A 13 9.40 -5.50 -4.74
N ALA A 14 9.95 -6.70 -4.92
CA ALA A 14 9.29 -7.95 -4.52
C ALA A 14 9.04 -7.99 -3.02
N ASN A 15 10.02 -7.59 -2.21
CA ASN A 15 9.89 -7.54 -0.76
C ASN A 15 8.83 -6.51 -0.32
N CYS A 16 8.77 -5.37 -0.98
CA CYS A 16 7.77 -4.34 -0.72
C CYS A 16 6.36 -4.87 -1.00
N ILE A 17 6.14 -5.49 -2.14
CA ILE A 17 4.84 -6.05 -2.52
C ILE A 17 4.42 -7.14 -1.54
N ARG A 18 5.35 -8.01 -1.14
CA ARG A 18 5.08 -9.06 -0.16
C ARG A 18 4.67 -8.47 1.19
N TRP A 19 5.38 -7.43 1.63
CA TRP A 19 5.09 -6.77 2.90
C TRP A 19 3.66 -6.22 2.93
N TYR A 20 3.24 -5.53 1.87
CA TYR A 20 1.87 -5.02 1.79
C TYR A 20 0.83 -6.12 1.64
N GLY A 21 1.15 -7.20 0.95
CA GLY A 21 0.29 -8.37 0.89
C GLY A 21 0.05 -8.99 2.26
N GLU A 22 1.09 -9.05 3.10
CA GLU A 22 0.99 -9.55 4.46
C GLU A 22 0.30 -8.55 5.41
N ALA A 23 0.37 -7.26 5.12
CA ALA A 23 -0.22 -6.22 5.95
C ALA A 23 -1.72 -6.00 5.69
N VAL A 24 -2.26 -6.56 4.63
CA VAL A 24 -3.63 -6.29 4.18
C VAL A 24 -4.69 -6.60 5.25
N ASP A 25 -4.47 -7.59 6.09
CA ASP A 25 -5.38 -7.99 7.16
C ASP A 25 -4.97 -7.42 8.53
N LYS A 26 -4.01 -6.49 8.58
CA LYS A 26 -3.46 -5.93 9.82
C LYS A 26 -3.78 -4.45 10.01
N VAL A 27 -4.49 -3.84 9.07
CA VAL A 27 -4.95 -2.46 9.19
C VAL A 27 -6.43 -2.49 9.53
N TYR A 28 -6.75 -2.08 10.76
CA TYR A 28 -8.09 -2.20 11.30
C TYR A 28 -8.85 -0.87 11.22
N ASP A 29 -10.16 -0.98 11.17
CA ASP A 29 -11.04 0.14 11.44
C ASP A 29 -11.02 0.45 12.94
N GLU A 30 -11.61 1.56 13.34
CA GLU A 30 -11.54 2.04 14.72
C GLU A 30 -12.92 2.32 15.28
N ILE A 31 -13.02 2.24 16.60
CA ILE A 31 -14.20 2.67 17.36
C ILE A 31 -13.83 3.94 18.09
N ALA A 32 -14.52 5.02 17.77
CA ALA A 32 -14.26 6.32 18.40
C ALA A 32 -14.90 6.40 19.79
N PRO A 33 -14.31 7.14 20.73
CA PRO A 33 -14.92 7.38 22.04
C PRO A 33 -16.23 8.18 21.89
N THR A 34 -17.28 7.70 22.54
CA THR A 34 -18.60 8.35 22.54
C THR A 34 -19.26 8.19 23.88
N ALA A 35 -20.44 8.79 24.04
CA ALA A 35 -21.32 8.50 25.18
C ALA A 35 -21.79 7.04 25.14
N ASP A 36 -22.16 6.49 26.29
CA ASP A 36 -22.59 5.08 26.43
C ASP A 36 -23.80 4.71 25.55
N THR A 37 -24.57 5.70 25.12
CA THR A 37 -25.75 5.48 24.29
C THR A 37 -25.45 5.49 22.78
N ALA A 38 -24.20 5.69 22.39
CA ALA A 38 -23.82 5.81 20.98
C ALA A 38 -22.62 4.91 20.63
N LEU A 39 -22.59 4.45 19.40
CA LEU A 39 -21.45 3.73 18.83
C LEU A 39 -20.98 4.48 17.58
N ALA A 40 -19.74 4.94 17.57
CA ALA A 40 -19.16 5.62 16.42
C ALA A 40 -18.00 4.80 15.87
N LEU A 41 -18.08 4.47 14.59
CA LEU A 41 -17.08 3.69 13.86
C LEU A 41 -16.31 4.60 12.93
N ILE A 42 -14.99 4.40 12.88
CA ILE A 42 -14.13 5.02 11.88
C ILE A 42 -13.76 3.91 10.91
N THR A 43 -14.35 3.94 9.73
CA THR A 43 -14.13 2.93 8.70
C THR A 43 -13.15 3.43 7.65
N ARG A 44 -12.29 2.53 7.19
CA ARG A 44 -11.36 2.78 6.10
C ARG A 44 -11.93 2.19 4.83
N GLU A 45 -12.04 3.04 3.82
CA GLU A 45 -12.59 2.63 2.54
C GLU A 45 -11.63 3.05 1.41
N PRO A 46 -11.57 2.29 0.31
CA PRO A 46 -10.77 2.70 -0.83
C PRO A 46 -11.29 4.02 -1.41
N VAL A 47 -10.36 4.85 -1.86
CA VAL A 47 -10.73 6.11 -2.52
C VAL A 47 -11.22 5.90 -3.96
N GLY A 48 -10.93 4.74 -4.56
CA GLY A 48 -11.38 4.38 -5.91
C GLY A 48 -10.20 4.17 -6.85
N VAL A 49 -10.01 5.06 -7.79
CA VAL A 49 -8.92 4.99 -8.78
C VAL A 49 -7.79 5.89 -8.37
N VAL A 50 -6.57 5.35 -8.33
CA VAL A 50 -5.35 6.05 -7.91
C VAL A 50 -4.40 6.14 -9.08
N GLY A 51 -3.96 7.35 -9.41
CA GLY A 51 -2.90 7.58 -10.38
C GLY A 51 -1.53 7.53 -9.70
N VAL A 52 -0.57 6.85 -10.33
CA VAL A 52 0.78 6.72 -9.80
C VAL A 52 1.77 7.27 -10.81
N ILE A 53 2.59 8.21 -10.36
CA ILE A 53 3.67 8.80 -11.16
C ILE A 53 4.98 8.55 -10.42
N VAL A 54 5.94 7.95 -11.11
CA VAL A 54 7.22 7.59 -10.50
C VAL A 54 8.39 8.20 -11.28
N PRO A 55 9.52 8.47 -10.60
CA PRO A 55 10.72 8.95 -11.27
C PRO A 55 11.40 7.85 -12.08
N TRP A 56 12.35 8.23 -12.94
CA TRP A 56 13.07 7.30 -13.80
C TRP A 56 14.15 6.50 -13.06
N ASN A 57 14.67 7.03 -11.95
CA ASN A 57 15.68 6.34 -11.15
C ASN A 57 14.99 5.34 -10.21
N TYR A 58 15.43 4.09 -10.22
CA TYR A 58 14.80 3.00 -9.46
C TYR A 58 13.29 2.86 -9.75
N PRO A 59 12.88 2.78 -11.01
CA PRO A 59 11.47 2.86 -11.37
C PRO A 59 10.63 1.74 -10.78
N MET A 60 11.17 0.53 -10.69
CA MET A 60 10.44 -0.63 -10.19
C MET A 60 10.17 -0.55 -8.70
N ILE A 61 11.19 -0.21 -7.90
CA ILE A 61 11.00 -0.05 -6.46
C ILE A 61 10.09 1.13 -6.13
N MET A 62 10.22 2.23 -6.84
CA MET A 62 9.35 3.40 -6.67
C MET A 62 7.91 3.07 -7.05
N ALA A 63 7.69 2.34 -8.13
CA ALA A 63 6.38 1.86 -8.51
C ALA A 63 5.79 0.94 -7.43
N ALA A 64 6.56 -0.01 -6.92
CA ALA A 64 6.11 -0.91 -5.86
C ALA A 64 5.70 -0.14 -4.61
N TRP A 65 6.46 0.88 -4.20
CA TRP A 65 6.14 1.69 -3.03
C TRP A 65 4.81 2.45 -3.15
N LYS A 66 4.35 2.70 -4.35
CA LYS A 66 3.10 3.42 -4.61
C LYS A 66 1.94 2.49 -4.92
N ILE A 67 2.19 1.49 -5.76
CA ILE A 67 1.16 0.57 -6.24
C ILE A 67 0.73 -0.43 -5.16
N ALA A 68 1.69 -1.02 -4.45
CA ALA A 68 1.39 -2.05 -3.47
C ALA A 68 0.46 -1.55 -2.35
N PRO A 69 0.72 -0.43 -1.67
CA PRO A 69 -0.21 0.07 -0.67
C PRO A 69 -1.56 0.49 -1.25
N ALA A 70 -1.58 1.06 -2.46
CA ALA A 70 -2.84 1.44 -3.10
C ALA A 70 -3.73 0.23 -3.38
N LEU A 71 -3.16 -0.86 -3.91
CA LEU A 71 -3.88 -2.11 -4.14
C LEU A 71 -4.28 -2.77 -2.82
N ALA A 72 -3.40 -2.80 -1.83
CA ALA A 72 -3.68 -3.39 -0.51
C ALA A 72 -4.86 -2.69 0.18
N ALA A 73 -5.02 -1.40 -0.04
CA ALA A 73 -6.15 -0.63 0.48
C ALA A 73 -7.44 -0.80 -0.33
N GLY A 74 -7.43 -1.60 -1.40
CA GLY A 74 -8.61 -1.91 -2.20
C GLY A 74 -8.86 -0.98 -3.39
N ASN A 75 -7.87 -0.18 -3.77
CA ASN A 75 -8.02 0.74 -4.89
C ASN A 75 -7.64 0.09 -6.23
N SER A 76 -8.15 0.66 -7.32
CA SER A 76 -7.60 0.47 -8.65
C SER A 76 -6.46 1.46 -8.89
N VAL A 77 -5.47 1.07 -9.67
CA VAL A 77 -4.28 1.89 -9.94
C VAL A 77 -4.12 2.13 -11.43
#